data_bbc8f06fdf2ebe6e9ea8810b77a5a487
#
_entry.id   bbc8f06fdf2ebe6e9ea8810b77a5a487
#
_cell.length_a   1.000
_cell.length_b   1.000
_cell.length_c   1.000
_cell.angle_alpha   90.00
_cell.angle_beta   90.00
_cell.angle_gamma   90.00
#
_symmetry.space_group_name_H-M   'P 1'
#
loop_
_entity.id
_entity.type
_entity.pdbx_description
1 polymer ?
#
loop_
_entity_poly.entity_id
_entity_poly.type
_entity_poly.pdbx_seq_one_letter_code
_entity_poly.pdbx_strand_id
1 'polypeptide(L)'
;MELTKEQIKIIKDYYKKIIPSKEFKDELENKRKDVSFITELLDKDKLRGMTEIEFGKLISNLWSSLFWGNKDFLVNKIIQSNGMDKIRKQLINLLYGSDNFEKRFDKFLKEIKGIGPAALTEILCKYNPRKFGIWNDKARKGLKELMFKDLPLNKYYITGKEYMRVNDALLEILNVLKKLGFSNPDLLVVDNFLYFVSTKKFKEEGDEDFDHDEIRDFIKDIGNWLGFETETEKLIAEGARVDDVWRARIANLGVVTYVFEVHKHGSIDSLILNLEKALSNPTVQKIVAVSNAKQLERIKKEVRVLSENFRKALAYWEVKDVVETHDSLSKAIENIAKLELVKSQFGK
;
A
#
# COMPACT_ATOMS: atom_id res chain seq x y z
N MET A 1 -4.09 -26.66 -5.95
CA MET A 1 -4.94 -26.10 -4.84
C MET A 1 -6.27 -25.70 -5.46
N GLU A 2 -7.44 -26.19 -4.97
CA GLU A 2 -8.72 -25.76 -5.52
C GLU A 2 -9.28 -24.57 -4.75
N LEU A 3 -9.82 -23.59 -5.48
CA LEU A 3 -10.46 -22.41 -4.89
C LEU A 3 -11.85 -22.77 -4.36
N THR A 4 -12.21 -22.22 -3.21
CA THR A 4 -13.56 -22.36 -2.65
C THR A 4 -14.58 -21.58 -3.48
N LYS A 5 -15.86 -21.96 -3.38
CA LYS A 5 -16.96 -21.22 -4.05
C LYS A 5 -17.00 -19.75 -3.63
N GLU A 6 -16.68 -19.45 -2.38
CA GLU A 6 -16.63 -18.11 -1.83
C GLU A 6 -15.49 -17.28 -2.46
N GLN A 7 -14.27 -17.85 -2.53
CA GLN A 7 -13.14 -17.20 -3.20
C GLN A 7 -13.43 -16.89 -4.67
N ILE A 8 -14.03 -17.85 -5.39
CA ILE A 8 -14.43 -17.65 -6.79
C ILE A 8 -15.46 -16.52 -6.91
N LYS A 9 -16.42 -16.43 -5.99
CA LYS A 9 -17.41 -15.34 -5.95
C LYS A 9 -16.72 -13.99 -5.75
N ILE A 10 -15.85 -13.89 -4.75
CA ILE A 10 -15.10 -12.64 -4.46
C ILE A 10 -14.24 -12.22 -5.67
N ILE A 11 -13.50 -13.16 -6.28
CA ILE A 11 -12.71 -12.88 -7.49
C ILE A 11 -13.61 -12.37 -8.63
N LYS A 12 -14.78 -12.96 -8.84
CA LYS A 12 -15.75 -12.55 -9.86
C LYS A 12 -16.28 -11.13 -9.61
N ASP A 13 -16.53 -10.77 -8.36
CA ASP A 13 -17.03 -9.45 -7.99
C ASP A 13 -15.96 -8.37 -8.21
N TYR A 14 -14.72 -8.64 -7.81
CA TYR A 14 -13.58 -7.78 -8.13
C TYR A 14 -13.29 -7.70 -9.63
N TYR A 15 -13.38 -8.82 -10.35
CA TYR A 15 -13.16 -8.86 -11.81
C TYR A 15 -14.04 -7.86 -12.54
N LYS A 16 -15.35 -7.84 -12.23
CA LYS A 16 -16.33 -6.95 -12.88
C LYS A 16 -16.02 -5.46 -12.66
N LYS A 17 -15.44 -5.13 -11.52
CA LYS A 17 -15.11 -3.76 -11.13
C LYS A 17 -13.74 -3.31 -11.65
N ILE A 18 -12.73 -4.17 -11.52
CA ILE A 18 -11.33 -3.85 -11.78
C ILE A 18 -11.00 -3.90 -13.28
N ILE A 19 -11.32 -5.01 -13.94
CA ILE A 19 -10.83 -5.28 -15.31
C ILE A 19 -11.31 -4.26 -16.35
N PRO A 20 -12.54 -3.73 -16.30
CA PRO A 20 -12.99 -2.73 -17.27
C PRO A 20 -12.33 -1.36 -17.09
N SER A 21 -11.75 -1.06 -15.91
CA SER A 21 -11.23 0.27 -15.59
C SER A 21 -10.05 0.65 -16.47
N LYS A 22 -9.93 1.95 -16.72
CA LYS A 22 -8.81 2.51 -17.48
C LYS A 22 -7.51 2.34 -16.69
N GLU A 23 -7.56 2.59 -15.39
CA GLU A 23 -6.41 2.51 -14.48
C GLU A 23 -5.79 1.11 -14.50
N PHE A 24 -6.63 0.05 -14.51
CA PHE A 24 -6.13 -1.31 -14.60
C PHE A 24 -5.37 -1.57 -15.92
N LYS A 25 -5.90 -1.05 -17.03
CA LYS A 25 -5.30 -1.23 -18.36
C LYS A 25 -3.99 -0.47 -18.48
N ASP A 26 -3.98 0.79 -18.05
CA ASP A 26 -2.79 1.66 -18.09
C ASP A 26 -1.67 1.09 -17.22
N GLU A 27 -2.00 0.62 -16.00
CA GLU A 27 -1.02 0.01 -15.09
C GLU A 27 -0.47 -1.32 -15.65
N LEU A 28 -1.33 -2.16 -16.23
CA LEU A 28 -0.90 -3.41 -16.86
C LEU A 28 0.03 -3.16 -18.06
N GLU A 29 -0.27 -2.14 -18.86
CA GLU A 29 0.60 -1.73 -19.97
C GLU A 29 1.98 -1.27 -19.46
N ASN A 30 2.00 -0.45 -18.41
CA ASN A 30 3.25 -0.04 -17.76
C ASN A 30 4.06 -1.23 -17.25
N LYS A 31 3.39 -2.20 -16.63
CA LYS A 31 4.03 -3.43 -16.15
C LYS A 31 4.63 -4.29 -17.25
N ARG A 32 4.13 -4.18 -18.46
CA ARG A 32 4.60 -4.98 -19.61
C ARG A 32 5.74 -4.33 -20.37
N LYS A 33 5.99 -3.03 -20.23
CA LYS A 33 7.01 -2.29 -20.99
C LYS A 33 8.40 -2.93 -20.94
N ASP A 34 8.80 -3.42 -19.77
CA ASP A 34 10.16 -3.92 -19.55
C ASP A 34 10.30 -5.45 -19.68
N VAL A 35 9.20 -6.17 -19.92
CA VAL A 35 9.22 -7.65 -19.90
C VAL A 35 10.09 -8.21 -20.99
N SER A 36 9.96 -7.71 -22.23
CA SER A 36 10.77 -8.20 -23.37
C SER A 36 12.25 -7.94 -23.15
N PHE A 37 12.60 -6.76 -22.69
CA PHE A 37 13.97 -6.37 -22.38
C PHE A 37 14.57 -7.25 -21.27
N ILE A 38 13.83 -7.48 -20.17
CA ILE A 38 14.30 -8.32 -19.07
C ILE A 38 14.40 -9.79 -19.51
N THR A 39 13.42 -10.30 -20.27
CA THR A 39 13.49 -11.65 -20.81
C THR A 39 14.74 -11.84 -21.67
N GLU A 40 15.07 -10.86 -22.50
CA GLU A 40 16.27 -10.89 -23.34
C GLU A 40 17.56 -10.88 -22.51
N LEU A 41 17.63 -10.05 -21.46
CA LEU A 41 18.78 -10.03 -20.53
C LEU A 41 18.97 -11.36 -19.77
N LEU A 42 17.89 -12.07 -19.52
CA LEU A 42 17.86 -13.31 -18.76
C LEU A 42 18.03 -14.55 -19.67
N ASP A 43 18.23 -14.38 -20.98
CA ASP A 43 18.63 -15.46 -21.86
C ASP A 43 19.93 -16.12 -21.38
N LYS A 44 20.04 -17.43 -21.56
CA LYS A 44 21.13 -18.23 -20.98
C LYS A 44 22.51 -17.79 -21.45
N ASP A 45 22.65 -17.46 -22.71
CA ASP A 45 23.95 -17.07 -23.27
C ASP A 45 24.29 -15.62 -22.92
N LYS A 46 23.29 -14.73 -22.88
CA LYS A 46 23.47 -13.36 -22.37
C LYS A 46 23.82 -13.34 -20.88
N LEU A 47 23.19 -14.17 -20.06
CA LEU A 47 23.52 -14.27 -18.63
C LEU A 47 24.98 -14.65 -18.37
N ARG A 48 25.59 -15.50 -19.23
CA ARG A 48 27.00 -15.87 -19.11
C ARG A 48 27.96 -14.68 -19.23
N GLY A 49 27.61 -13.74 -20.09
CA GLY A 49 28.40 -12.54 -20.37
C GLY A 49 27.84 -11.26 -19.73
N MET A 50 26.78 -11.33 -18.92
CA MET A 50 26.10 -10.17 -18.36
C MET A 50 27.09 -9.21 -17.69
N THR A 51 27.15 -7.98 -18.16
CA THR A 51 27.99 -6.92 -17.61
C THR A 51 27.36 -6.30 -16.36
N GLU A 52 28.13 -5.53 -15.59
CA GLU A 52 27.60 -4.75 -14.45
C GLU A 52 26.55 -3.74 -14.88
N ILE A 53 26.70 -3.15 -16.08
CA ILE A 53 25.71 -2.20 -16.65
C ILE A 53 24.40 -2.91 -16.95
N GLU A 54 24.42 -4.10 -17.55
CA GLU A 54 23.24 -4.89 -17.86
C GLU A 54 22.55 -5.38 -16.58
N PHE A 55 23.31 -5.83 -15.59
CA PHE A 55 22.80 -6.17 -14.28
C PHE A 55 22.18 -4.94 -13.59
N GLY A 56 22.82 -3.79 -13.69
CA GLY A 56 22.29 -2.52 -13.20
C GLY A 56 20.95 -2.17 -13.84
N LYS A 57 20.80 -2.35 -15.16
CA LYS A 57 19.53 -2.17 -15.87
C LYS A 57 18.49 -3.18 -15.41
N LEU A 58 18.85 -4.46 -15.20
CA LEU A 58 17.94 -5.47 -14.65
C LEU A 58 17.36 -5.02 -13.31
N ILE A 59 18.21 -4.66 -12.34
CA ILE A 59 17.79 -4.28 -10.99
C ILE A 59 17.01 -2.95 -10.99
N SER A 60 17.46 -1.96 -11.75
CA SER A 60 16.82 -0.62 -11.78
C SER A 60 15.43 -0.63 -12.39
N ASN A 61 15.10 -1.60 -13.23
CA ASN A 61 13.77 -1.77 -13.85
C ASN A 61 12.84 -2.69 -13.04
N LEU A 62 13.24 -3.13 -11.84
CA LEU A 62 12.33 -3.83 -10.94
C LEU A 62 11.47 -2.83 -10.16
N TRP A 63 10.19 -3.12 -9.99
CA TRP A 63 9.30 -2.31 -9.13
C TRP A 63 9.74 -2.35 -7.68
N SER A 64 10.29 -3.47 -7.22
CA SER A 64 10.89 -3.59 -5.89
C SER A 64 12.06 -2.61 -5.66
N SER A 65 12.65 -2.05 -6.71
CA SER A 65 13.69 -1.03 -6.64
C SER A 65 13.18 0.41 -6.71
N LEU A 66 11.90 0.64 -6.99
CA LEU A 66 11.33 2.00 -7.12
C LEU A 66 11.44 2.84 -5.85
N PHE A 67 11.45 2.20 -4.69
CA PHE A 67 11.59 2.87 -3.38
C PHE A 67 13.03 3.27 -3.03
N TRP A 68 14.01 2.91 -3.86
CA TRP A 68 15.40 3.33 -3.67
C TRP A 68 15.65 4.66 -4.38
N GLY A 69 15.90 5.72 -3.60
CA GLY A 69 16.22 7.04 -4.15
C GLY A 69 17.53 7.07 -4.95
N ASN A 70 18.47 6.17 -4.63
CA ASN A 70 19.71 5.98 -5.37
C ASN A 70 19.85 4.52 -5.83
N LYS A 71 19.41 4.26 -7.06
CA LYS A 71 19.43 2.92 -7.67
C LYS A 71 20.87 2.44 -7.94
N ASP A 72 21.79 3.35 -8.28
CA ASP A 72 23.19 3.01 -8.55
C ASP A 72 23.87 2.54 -7.25
N PHE A 73 23.55 3.17 -6.12
CA PHE A 73 24.03 2.68 -4.82
C PHE A 73 23.53 1.27 -4.52
N LEU A 74 22.26 0.98 -4.78
CA LEU A 74 21.69 -0.36 -4.59
C LEU A 74 22.42 -1.39 -5.46
N VAL A 75 22.57 -1.11 -6.74
CA VAL A 75 23.24 -1.99 -7.71
C VAL A 75 24.69 -2.24 -7.28
N ASN A 76 25.45 -1.19 -7.01
CA ASN A 76 26.83 -1.28 -6.57
C ASN A 76 26.97 -2.08 -5.27
N LYS A 77 26.08 -1.89 -4.31
CA LYS A 77 26.06 -2.65 -3.06
C LYS A 77 25.83 -4.14 -3.30
N ILE A 78 24.93 -4.51 -4.21
CA ILE A 78 24.67 -5.91 -4.57
C ILE A 78 25.91 -6.51 -5.25
N ILE A 79 26.52 -5.80 -6.21
CA ILE A 79 27.71 -6.27 -6.93
C ILE A 79 28.90 -6.45 -5.97
N GLN A 80 29.17 -5.45 -5.13
CA GLN A 80 30.27 -5.51 -4.15
C GLN A 80 30.09 -6.63 -3.13
N SER A 81 28.85 -6.92 -2.73
CA SER A 81 28.57 -7.98 -1.75
C SER A 81 28.68 -9.38 -2.30
N ASN A 82 28.59 -9.58 -3.62
CA ASN A 82 28.45 -10.91 -4.21
C ASN A 82 29.49 -11.20 -5.31
N GLY A 83 29.92 -10.20 -6.06
CA GLY A 83 30.69 -10.33 -7.28
C GLY A 83 29.84 -10.78 -8.48
N MET A 84 30.14 -10.26 -9.68
CA MET A 84 29.35 -10.54 -10.90
C MET A 84 29.35 -12.02 -11.29
N ASP A 85 30.49 -12.71 -11.10
CA ASP A 85 30.58 -14.14 -11.45
C ASP A 85 29.62 -15.01 -10.62
N LYS A 86 29.50 -14.70 -9.33
CA LYS A 86 28.57 -15.39 -8.45
C LYS A 86 27.12 -15.06 -8.81
N ILE A 87 26.81 -13.81 -9.12
CA ILE A 87 25.48 -13.37 -9.56
C ILE A 87 25.07 -14.11 -10.84
N ARG A 88 25.92 -14.12 -11.87
CA ARG A 88 25.68 -14.85 -13.12
C ARG A 88 25.43 -16.33 -12.88
N LYS A 89 26.32 -16.97 -12.13
CA LYS A 89 26.22 -18.40 -11.79
C LYS A 89 24.91 -18.74 -11.09
N GLN A 90 24.50 -17.92 -10.13
CA GLN A 90 23.26 -18.18 -9.37
C GLN A 90 22.02 -17.88 -10.19
N LEU A 91 22.00 -16.85 -11.05
CA LEU A 91 20.91 -16.60 -11.99
C LEU A 91 20.76 -17.75 -13.01
N ILE A 92 21.88 -18.21 -13.58
CA ILE A 92 21.87 -19.37 -14.51
C ILE A 92 21.37 -20.62 -13.79
N ASN A 93 21.85 -20.89 -12.57
CA ASN A 93 21.38 -22.04 -11.80
C ASN A 93 19.89 -21.93 -11.49
N LEU A 94 19.40 -20.74 -11.09
CA LEU A 94 18.00 -20.52 -10.78
C LEU A 94 17.08 -20.78 -11.99
N LEU A 95 17.41 -20.24 -13.15
CA LEU A 95 16.55 -20.26 -14.33
C LEU A 95 16.71 -21.56 -15.15
N TYR A 96 17.92 -22.10 -15.24
CA TYR A 96 18.28 -23.17 -16.17
C TYR A 96 18.90 -24.42 -15.51
N GLY A 97 19.04 -24.43 -14.18
CA GLY A 97 19.58 -25.57 -13.45
C GLY A 97 18.66 -26.80 -13.53
N SER A 98 19.25 -27.99 -13.34
CA SER A 98 18.57 -29.29 -13.37
C SER A 98 17.96 -29.71 -12.04
N ASP A 99 18.41 -29.12 -10.92
CA ASP A 99 17.86 -29.41 -9.60
C ASP A 99 16.39 -28.99 -9.48
N ASN A 100 15.70 -29.50 -8.46
CA ASN A 100 14.36 -29.03 -8.12
C ASN A 100 14.35 -27.52 -7.94
N PHE A 101 13.34 -26.87 -8.51
CA PHE A 101 13.22 -25.41 -8.51
C PHE A 101 13.20 -24.83 -7.09
N GLU A 102 12.53 -25.47 -6.13
CA GLU A 102 12.46 -25.02 -4.73
C GLU A 102 13.87 -24.91 -4.13
N LYS A 103 14.73 -25.94 -4.36
CA LYS A 103 16.13 -25.93 -3.90
C LYS A 103 16.95 -24.82 -4.57
N ARG A 104 16.72 -24.58 -5.86
CA ARG A 104 17.41 -23.51 -6.61
C ARG A 104 17.00 -22.13 -6.11
N PHE A 105 15.71 -21.94 -5.81
CA PHE A 105 15.16 -20.72 -5.22
C PHE A 105 15.80 -20.43 -3.84
N ASP A 106 15.77 -21.41 -2.94
CA ASP A 106 16.35 -21.28 -1.61
C ASP A 106 17.86 -21.02 -1.67
N LYS A 107 18.56 -21.71 -2.57
CA LYS A 107 20.00 -21.50 -2.78
C LYS A 107 20.30 -20.08 -3.26
N PHE A 108 19.50 -19.55 -4.20
CA PHE A 108 19.68 -18.18 -4.68
C PHE A 108 19.55 -17.17 -3.54
N LEU A 109 18.46 -17.24 -2.75
CA LEU A 109 18.22 -16.33 -1.62
C LEU A 109 19.30 -16.44 -0.53
N LYS A 110 19.85 -17.63 -0.31
CA LYS A 110 20.95 -17.85 0.63
C LYS A 110 22.28 -17.26 0.14
N GLU A 111 22.58 -17.45 -1.15
CA GLU A 111 23.86 -17.12 -1.72
C GLU A 111 23.99 -15.67 -2.17
N ILE A 112 22.90 -15.03 -2.61
CA ILE A 112 22.91 -13.65 -3.15
C ILE A 112 22.35 -12.69 -2.10
N LYS A 113 23.22 -11.81 -1.61
CA LYS A 113 22.85 -10.75 -0.69
C LYS A 113 22.26 -9.56 -1.44
N GLY A 114 21.23 -8.94 -0.86
CA GLY A 114 20.60 -7.71 -1.41
C GLY A 114 19.45 -7.94 -2.38
N ILE A 115 19.19 -9.19 -2.78
CA ILE A 115 18.01 -9.57 -3.56
C ILE A 115 17.12 -10.46 -2.68
N GLY A 116 16.01 -9.90 -2.23
CA GLY A 116 15.02 -10.63 -1.43
C GLY A 116 13.95 -11.31 -2.29
N PRO A 117 12.99 -12.04 -1.65
CA PRO A 117 11.95 -12.78 -2.37
C PRO A 117 11.10 -11.92 -3.31
N ALA A 118 10.80 -10.67 -2.95
CA ALA A 118 10.00 -9.79 -3.80
C ALA A 118 10.71 -9.48 -5.13
N ALA A 119 11.97 -9.06 -5.06
CA ALA A 119 12.77 -8.79 -6.26
C ALA A 119 13.03 -10.08 -7.05
N LEU A 120 13.32 -11.19 -6.38
CA LEU A 120 13.56 -12.47 -7.04
C LEU A 120 12.33 -12.97 -7.79
N THR A 121 11.15 -12.93 -7.18
CA THR A 121 9.91 -13.38 -7.82
C THR A 121 9.46 -12.44 -8.92
N GLU A 122 9.79 -11.14 -8.84
CA GLU A 122 9.58 -10.21 -9.95
C GLU A 122 10.48 -10.54 -11.15
N ILE A 123 11.77 -10.85 -10.92
CA ILE A 123 12.68 -11.33 -11.98
C ILE A 123 12.12 -12.60 -12.63
N LEU A 124 11.66 -13.56 -11.83
CA LEU A 124 11.09 -14.80 -12.32
C LEU A 124 9.82 -14.59 -13.17
N CYS A 125 8.93 -13.69 -12.69
CA CYS A 125 7.69 -13.37 -13.39
C CYS A 125 7.98 -12.66 -14.73
N LYS A 126 8.89 -11.69 -14.75
CA LYS A 126 9.30 -11.01 -15.99
C LYS A 126 10.05 -11.94 -16.95
N TYR A 127 10.79 -12.93 -16.43
CA TYR A 127 11.41 -13.98 -17.24
C TYR A 127 10.38 -14.91 -17.89
N ASN A 128 9.40 -15.37 -17.12
CA ASN A 128 8.33 -16.24 -17.64
C ASN A 128 7.00 -16.01 -16.92
N PRO A 129 6.20 -15.03 -17.37
CA PRO A 129 4.93 -14.65 -16.72
C PRO A 129 3.83 -15.71 -16.85
N ARG A 130 4.04 -16.76 -17.66
CA ARG A 130 3.13 -17.90 -17.72
C ARG A 130 3.40 -18.95 -16.65
N LYS A 131 4.57 -18.89 -16.01
CA LYS A 131 5.02 -19.89 -15.05
C LYS A 131 5.18 -19.35 -13.63
N PHE A 132 5.64 -18.14 -13.47
CA PHE A 132 6.03 -17.58 -12.18
C PHE A 132 5.26 -16.30 -11.87
N GLY A 133 4.66 -16.25 -10.69
CA GLY A 133 3.98 -15.05 -10.18
C GLY A 133 4.86 -14.27 -9.20
N ILE A 134 4.41 -13.07 -8.84
CA ILE A 134 5.13 -12.16 -7.97
C ILE A 134 4.67 -12.35 -6.53
N TRP A 135 5.64 -12.39 -5.60
CA TRP A 135 5.44 -12.37 -4.17
C TRP A 135 5.93 -11.05 -3.58
N ASN A 136 5.02 -10.13 -3.35
CA ASN A 136 5.30 -8.84 -2.74
C ASN A 136 4.22 -8.47 -1.72
N ASP A 137 4.29 -7.29 -1.12
CA ASP A 137 3.32 -6.82 -0.14
C ASP A 137 1.89 -6.74 -0.73
N LYS A 138 1.75 -6.25 -1.95
CA LYS A 138 0.45 -6.13 -2.63
C LYS A 138 -0.16 -7.50 -2.94
N ALA A 139 0.65 -8.46 -3.37
CA ALA A 139 0.20 -9.84 -3.57
C ALA A 139 -0.29 -10.46 -2.25
N ARG A 140 0.45 -10.28 -1.14
CA ARG A 140 0.05 -10.79 0.18
C ARG A 140 -1.28 -10.19 0.66
N LYS A 141 -1.41 -8.86 0.58
CA LYS A 141 -2.64 -8.15 0.95
C LYS A 141 -3.81 -8.57 0.04
N GLY A 142 -3.61 -8.62 -1.27
CA GLY A 142 -4.64 -9.05 -2.21
C GLY A 142 -5.09 -10.50 -1.97
N LEU A 143 -4.17 -11.43 -1.73
CA LEU A 143 -4.51 -12.82 -1.39
C LEU A 143 -5.28 -12.93 -0.06
N LYS A 144 -4.95 -12.08 0.93
CA LYS A 144 -5.69 -12.00 2.20
C LYS A 144 -7.12 -11.52 1.98
N GLU A 145 -7.33 -10.47 1.17
CA GLU A 145 -8.66 -9.97 0.78
C GLU A 145 -9.47 -11.03 0.01
N LEU A 146 -8.81 -11.88 -0.79
CA LEU A 146 -9.43 -13.02 -1.46
C LEU A 146 -9.61 -14.25 -0.55
N MET A 147 -9.43 -14.11 0.76
CA MET A 147 -9.66 -15.12 1.79
C MET A 147 -8.77 -16.38 1.67
N PHE A 148 -7.54 -16.24 1.19
CA PHE A 148 -6.55 -17.33 1.28
C PHE A 148 -6.01 -17.41 2.72
N LYS A 149 -6.23 -18.55 3.39
CA LYS A 149 -5.82 -18.76 4.80
C LYS A 149 -4.58 -19.64 4.93
N ASP A 150 -4.36 -20.55 4.00
CA ASP A 150 -3.32 -21.59 4.09
C ASP A 150 -1.99 -21.17 3.44
N LEU A 151 -1.82 -19.89 3.11
CA LEU A 151 -0.61 -19.32 2.53
C LEU A 151 0.20 -18.54 3.57
N PRO A 152 1.52 -18.38 3.40
CA PRO A 152 2.40 -17.69 4.36
C PRO A 152 2.25 -16.16 4.30
N LEU A 153 1.02 -15.62 4.34
CA LEU A 153 0.71 -14.22 4.07
C LEU A 153 1.34 -13.22 5.05
N ASN A 154 1.75 -13.67 6.23
CA ASN A 154 2.41 -12.84 7.23
C ASN A 154 3.94 -12.87 7.14
N LYS A 155 4.51 -13.58 6.15
CA LYS A 155 5.95 -13.70 5.97
C LYS A 155 6.45 -12.80 4.84
N TYR A 156 7.55 -12.08 5.07
CA TYR A 156 8.29 -11.39 4.02
C TYR A 156 9.25 -12.35 3.29
N TYR A 157 9.95 -13.19 4.06
CA TYR A 157 10.82 -14.23 3.54
C TYR A 157 10.08 -15.55 3.50
N ILE A 158 10.10 -16.17 2.33
CA ILE A 158 9.49 -17.48 2.08
C ILE A 158 10.51 -18.43 1.46
N THR A 159 10.38 -19.69 1.75
CA THR A 159 11.15 -20.77 1.13
C THR A 159 10.63 -21.07 -0.28
N GLY A 160 11.44 -21.78 -1.07
CA GLY A 160 11.02 -22.23 -2.39
C GLY A 160 9.76 -23.08 -2.37
N LYS A 161 9.60 -23.95 -1.34
CA LYS A 161 8.38 -24.73 -1.13
C LYS A 161 7.15 -23.85 -0.85
N GLU A 162 7.32 -22.84 0.00
CA GLU A 162 6.24 -21.87 0.29
C GLU A 162 5.90 -21.04 -0.95
N TYR A 163 6.93 -20.61 -1.70
CA TYR A 163 6.73 -19.90 -2.95
C TYR A 163 5.95 -20.72 -3.98
N MET A 164 6.28 -22.00 -4.16
CA MET A 164 5.52 -22.86 -5.09
C MET A 164 4.05 -22.99 -4.69
N ARG A 165 3.73 -23.10 -3.40
CA ARG A 165 2.34 -23.11 -2.92
C ARG A 165 1.62 -21.77 -3.24
N VAL A 166 2.31 -20.65 -3.07
CA VAL A 166 1.77 -19.33 -3.47
C VAL A 166 1.57 -19.27 -4.97
N ASN A 167 2.55 -19.71 -5.74
CA ASN A 167 2.48 -19.71 -7.20
C ASN A 167 1.31 -20.54 -7.74
N ASP A 168 1.05 -21.71 -7.13
CA ASP A 168 -0.12 -22.53 -7.45
C ASP A 168 -1.43 -21.76 -7.20
N ALA A 169 -1.53 -21.02 -6.10
CA ALA A 169 -2.70 -20.19 -5.82
C ALA A 169 -2.87 -19.06 -6.86
N LEU A 170 -1.76 -18.43 -7.29
CA LEU A 170 -1.79 -17.40 -8.34
C LEU A 170 -2.22 -17.98 -9.69
N LEU A 171 -1.80 -19.21 -10.01
CA LEU A 171 -2.23 -19.93 -11.21
C LEU A 171 -3.74 -20.28 -11.17
N GLU A 172 -4.28 -20.60 -9.99
CA GLU A 172 -5.72 -20.81 -9.87
C GLU A 172 -6.51 -19.51 -10.06
N ILE A 173 -6.03 -18.38 -9.53
CA ILE A 173 -6.63 -17.05 -9.82
C ILE A 173 -6.59 -16.80 -11.33
N LEU A 174 -5.44 -17.04 -11.98
CA LEU A 174 -5.28 -16.90 -13.44
C LEU A 174 -6.35 -17.71 -14.19
N ASN A 175 -6.57 -18.96 -13.80
CA ASN A 175 -7.57 -19.83 -14.39
C ASN A 175 -8.99 -19.26 -14.25
N VAL A 176 -9.31 -18.66 -13.09
CA VAL A 176 -10.61 -18.01 -12.89
C VAL A 176 -10.74 -16.77 -13.78
N LEU A 177 -9.73 -15.89 -13.85
CA LEU A 177 -9.75 -14.72 -14.74
C LEU A 177 -9.95 -15.12 -16.21
N LYS A 178 -9.30 -16.19 -16.64
CA LYS A 178 -9.49 -16.76 -17.99
C LYS A 178 -10.93 -17.25 -18.21
N LYS A 179 -11.51 -17.98 -17.25
CA LYS A 179 -12.90 -18.46 -17.33
C LYS A 179 -13.91 -17.31 -17.31
N LEU A 180 -13.56 -16.15 -16.71
CA LEU A 180 -14.39 -14.94 -16.70
C LEU A 180 -14.26 -14.11 -18.00
N GLY A 181 -13.45 -14.54 -18.95
CA GLY A 181 -13.35 -13.92 -20.29
C GLY A 181 -12.14 -13.00 -20.48
N PHE A 182 -11.17 -12.97 -19.55
CA PHE A 182 -9.93 -12.23 -19.81
C PHE A 182 -9.15 -12.90 -20.93
N SER A 183 -8.83 -12.15 -22.00
CA SER A 183 -8.13 -12.69 -23.17
C SER A 183 -6.66 -12.92 -22.86
N ASN A 184 -6.18 -14.15 -23.00
CA ASN A 184 -4.79 -14.55 -22.86
C ASN A 184 -4.09 -14.00 -21.59
N PRO A 185 -4.62 -14.27 -20.37
CA PRO A 185 -4.03 -13.78 -19.14
C PRO A 185 -2.70 -14.49 -18.82
N ASP A 186 -1.84 -13.78 -18.11
CA ASP A 186 -0.59 -14.29 -17.53
C ASP A 186 -0.48 -13.86 -16.05
N LEU A 187 0.59 -14.23 -15.37
CA LEU A 187 0.75 -13.92 -13.94
C LEU A 187 1.09 -12.44 -13.68
N LEU A 188 1.43 -11.64 -14.70
CA LEU A 188 1.46 -10.18 -14.58
C LEU A 188 0.05 -9.59 -14.48
N VAL A 189 -0.92 -10.18 -15.19
CA VAL A 189 -2.34 -9.82 -15.04
C VAL A 189 -2.81 -10.12 -13.61
N VAL A 190 -2.41 -11.26 -13.06
CA VAL A 190 -2.75 -11.64 -11.67
C VAL A 190 -2.10 -10.68 -10.66
N ASP A 191 -0.82 -10.33 -10.84
CA ASP A 191 -0.15 -9.34 -9.98
C ASP A 191 -0.85 -7.98 -10.05
N ASN A 192 -1.21 -7.51 -11.23
CA ASN A 192 -1.95 -6.27 -11.41
C ASN A 192 -3.34 -6.34 -10.75
N PHE A 193 -4.05 -7.45 -10.92
CA PHE A 193 -5.34 -7.68 -10.29
C PHE A 193 -5.23 -7.64 -8.75
N LEU A 194 -4.24 -8.34 -8.17
CA LEU A 194 -3.99 -8.33 -6.73
C LEU A 194 -3.57 -6.95 -6.21
N TYR A 195 -2.83 -6.18 -7.00
CA TYR A 195 -2.51 -4.79 -6.66
C TYR A 195 -3.79 -3.98 -6.46
N PHE A 196 -4.75 -4.03 -7.39
CA PHE A 196 -6.01 -3.31 -7.25
C PHE A 196 -6.90 -3.87 -6.13
N VAL A 197 -6.95 -5.19 -5.95
CA VAL A 197 -7.65 -5.81 -4.81
C VAL A 197 -7.07 -5.32 -3.49
N SER A 198 -5.74 -5.24 -3.36
CA SER A 198 -5.06 -4.83 -2.13
C SER A 198 -5.22 -3.34 -1.81
N THR A 199 -5.36 -2.48 -2.81
CA THR A 199 -5.45 -1.03 -2.64
C THR A 199 -6.86 -0.55 -2.35
N LYS A 200 -7.86 -1.46 -2.35
CA LYS A 200 -9.29 -1.14 -2.13
C LYS A 200 -9.86 -0.05 -3.04
N LYS A 201 -9.13 0.33 -4.11
CA LYS A 201 -9.52 1.39 -5.05
C LYS A 201 -10.89 1.17 -5.73
N PHE A 202 -11.46 -0.04 -5.56
CA PHE A 202 -12.74 -0.43 -6.18
C PHE A 202 -13.77 -0.95 -5.16
N LYS A 203 -13.61 -0.67 -3.85
CA LYS A 203 -14.75 -0.72 -2.95
C LYS A 203 -15.72 0.37 -3.39
N GLU A 204 -17.01 0.05 -3.48
CA GLU A 204 -18.03 0.99 -3.94
C GLU A 204 -17.87 2.34 -3.26
N GLU A 205 -17.84 3.43 -4.04
CA GLU A 205 -18.02 4.77 -3.52
C GLU A 205 -19.35 4.78 -2.74
N GLY A 206 -19.29 4.61 -1.44
CA GLY A 206 -20.49 4.68 -0.65
C GLY A 206 -20.56 3.94 0.67
N ASP A 207 -19.82 2.88 0.88
CA ASP A 207 -19.85 2.09 2.12
C ASP A 207 -18.44 1.57 2.51
N GLU A 208 -17.46 2.46 2.62
CA GLU A 208 -16.24 2.12 3.35
C GLU A 208 -16.59 2.09 4.84
N ASP A 209 -16.81 0.88 5.35
CA ASP A 209 -16.83 0.65 6.78
C ASP A 209 -15.40 0.87 7.29
N PHE A 210 -15.22 1.90 8.09
CA PHE A 210 -13.95 2.26 8.71
C PHE A 210 -14.07 2.11 10.23
N ASP A 211 -12.97 1.86 10.91
CA ASP A 211 -12.95 1.89 12.36
C ASP A 211 -12.84 3.34 12.83
N HIS A 212 -13.81 3.77 13.65
CA HIS A 212 -13.90 5.13 14.16
C HIS A 212 -12.66 5.49 15.01
N ASP A 213 -12.27 4.59 15.90
CA ASP A 213 -11.16 4.81 16.82
C ASP A 213 -9.82 4.82 16.09
N GLU A 214 -9.67 3.94 15.06
CA GLU A 214 -8.48 3.93 14.21
C GLU A 214 -8.31 5.27 13.47
N ILE A 215 -9.39 5.82 12.90
CA ILE A 215 -9.32 7.10 12.18
C ILE A 215 -9.03 8.27 13.15
N ARG A 216 -9.64 8.27 14.33
CA ARG A 216 -9.34 9.25 15.39
C ARG A 216 -7.84 9.19 15.76
N ASP A 217 -7.29 8.00 15.98
CA ASP A 217 -5.89 7.83 16.33
C ASP A 217 -4.95 8.28 15.19
N PHE A 218 -5.32 8.05 13.93
CA PHE A 218 -4.56 8.59 12.78
C PHE A 218 -4.57 10.12 12.74
N ILE A 219 -5.72 10.76 13.01
CA ILE A 219 -5.81 12.23 13.09
C ILE A 219 -4.89 12.76 14.17
N LYS A 220 -4.91 12.15 15.35
CA LYS A 220 -4.02 12.48 16.46
C LYS A 220 -2.55 12.38 16.08
N ASP A 221 -2.15 11.25 15.45
CA ASP A 221 -0.76 11.02 15.05
C ASP A 221 -0.30 12.05 14.01
N ILE A 222 -1.13 12.34 13.01
CA ILE A 222 -0.87 13.40 12.03
C ILE A 222 -0.65 14.75 12.71
N GLY A 223 -1.51 15.12 13.66
CA GLY A 223 -1.39 16.36 14.42
C GLY A 223 -0.08 16.44 15.21
N ASN A 224 0.28 15.37 15.91
CA ASN A 224 1.55 15.27 16.66
C ASN A 224 2.77 15.42 15.74
N TRP A 225 2.77 14.75 14.59
CA TRP A 225 3.88 14.83 13.63
C TRP A 225 4.02 16.21 12.99
N LEU A 226 2.92 16.94 12.87
CA LEU A 226 2.91 18.33 12.40
C LEU A 226 3.24 19.35 13.50
N GLY A 227 3.48 18.90 14.74
CA GLY A 227 3.89 19.76 15.86
C GLY A 227 2.74 20.41 16.62
N PHE A 228 1.51 19.92 16.45
CA PHE A 228 0.38 20.34 17.28
C PHE A 228 0.36 19.59 18.62
N GLU A 229 -0.15 20.24 19.66
CA GLU A 229 -0.60 19.56 20.86
C GLU A 229 -1.97 18.91 20.57
N THR A 230 -2.06 17.58 20.65
CA THR A 230 -3.28 16.83 20.33
C THR A 230 -3.93 16.25 21.57
N GLU A 231 -5.26 16.27 21.63
CA GLU A 231 -6.04 15.60 22.69
C GLU A 231 -7.28 14.94 22.06
N THR A 232 -7.51 13.67 22.40
CA THR A 232 -8.70 12.92 21.99
C THR A 232 -9.81 13.02 23.03
N GLU A 233 -11.08 12.80 22.61
CA GLU A 233 -12.25 12.77 23.49
C GLU A 233 -12.37 14.02 24.38
N LYS A 234 -12.02 15.19 23.84
CA LYS A 234 -11.91 16.43 24.61
C LYS A 234 -13.24 17.14 24.74
N LEU A 235 -13.59 17.54 25.97
CA LEU A 235 -14.64 18.51 26.22
C LEU A 235 -14.11 19.91 25.83
N ILE A 236 -14.57 20.46 24.72
CA ILE A 236 -14.11 21.73 24.15
C ILE A 236 -15.03 22.91 24.53
N ALA A 237 -16.30 22.64 24.76
CA ALA A 237 -17.32 23.57 25.24
C ALA A 237 -18.35 22.81 26.07
N GLU A 238 -19.27 23.51 26.76
CA GLU A 238 -20.32 22.86 27.54
C GLU A 238 -21.19 21.97 26.65
N GLY A 239 -21.21 20.68 26.96
CA GLY A 239 -21.96 19.66 26.19
C GLY A 239 -21.42 19.38 24.77
N ALA A 240 -20.16 19.75 24.50
CA ALA A 240 -19.46 19.39 23.26
C ALA A 240 -18.18 18.62 23.56
N ARG A 241 -18.25 17.29 23.52
CA ARG A 241 -17.09 16.41 23.51
C ARG A 241 -16.81 16.06 22.05
N VAL A 242 -15.57 16.25 21.63
CA VAL A 242 -15.13 16.06 20.25
C VAL A 242 -14.05 14.98 20.15
N ASP A 243 -13.96 14.32 19.03
CA ASP A 243 -13.09 13.15 18.85
C ASP A 243 -11.61 13.51 18.92
N ASP A 244 -11.20 14.61 18.27
CA ASP A 244 -9.81 15.08 18.34
C ASP A 244 -9.71 16.61 18.29
N VAL A 245 -8.66 17.12 18.91
CA VAL A 245 -8.35 18.55 18.96
C VAL A 245 -6.86 18.76 18.71
N TRP A 246 -6.55 19.65 17.77
CA TRP A 246 -5.18 20.11 17.56
C TRP A 246 -5.04 21.54 18.04
N ARG A 247 -4.00 21.83 18.81
CA ARG A 247 -3.69 23.15 19.32
C ARG A 247 -2.30 23.61 18.94
N ALA A 248 -2.18 24.85 18.55
CA ALA A 248 -0.91 25.53 18.39
C ALA A 248 -0.90 26.86 19.12
N ARG A 249 0.20 27.16 19.77
CA ARG A 249 0.43 28.50 20.35
C ARG A 249 1.08 29.39 19.29
N ILE A 250 0.43 30.48 18.93
CA ILE A 250 0.95 31.45 17.96
C ILE A 250 1.47 32.65 18.69
N ALA A 251 2.76 32.65 19.02
CA ALA A 251 3.47 33.75 19.68
C ALA A 251 2.61 34.50 20.74
N ASN A 252 2.39 35.79 20.54
CA ASN A 252 1.59 36.63 21.44
C ASN A 252 0.09 36.65 21.10
N LEU A 253 -0.35 35.95 20.08
CA LEU A 253 -1.74 35.90 19.60
C LEU A 253 -2.63 34.91 20.35
N GLY A 254 -2.02 34.02 21.17
CA GLY A 254 -2.77 33.04 21.96
C GLY A 254 -2.76 31.63 21.35
N VAL A 255 -3.77 30.83 21.71
CA VAL A 255 -3.94 29.46 21.26
C VAL A 255 -4.92 29.41 20.11
N VAL A 256 -4.54 28.73 19.03
CA VAL A 256 -5.41 28.37 17.92
C VAL A 256 -5.79 26.91 18.05
N THR A 257 -7.07 26.60 17.89
CA THR A 257 -7.61 25.25 18.05
C THR A 257 -8.31 24.81 16.77
N TYR A 258 -8.03 23.60 16.34
CA TYR A 258 -8.73 22.89 15.28
C TYR A 258 -9.45 21.69 15.89
N VAL A 259 -10.70 21.46 15.51
CA VAL A 259 -11.57 20.42 16.08
C VAL A 259 -11.93 19.44 15.00
N PHE A 260 -11.86 18.15 15.30
CA PHE A 260 -12.19 17.07 14.38
C PHE A 260 -13.28 16.17 14.99
N GLU A 261 -14.26 15.82 14.15
CA GLU A 261 -15.33 14.87 14.46
C GLU A 261 -15.39 13.81 13.40
N VAL A 262 -15.24 12.56 13.80
CA VAL A 262 -15.28 11.38 12.93
C VAL A 262 -16.70 10.84 12.91
N HIS A 263 -17.38 10.95 11.78
CA HIS A 263 -18.76 10.53 11.63
C HIS A 263 -18.88 9.25 10.82
N LYS A 264 -19.05 8.12 11.49
CA LYS A 264 -19.25 6.81 10.85
C LYS A 264 -20.75 6.53 10.60
N HIS A 265 -21.55 6.61 11.65
CA HIS A 265 -22.98 6.34 11.68
C HIS A 265 -23.66 7.29 12.68
N GLY A 266 -24.97 7.43 12.54
CA GLY A 266 -25.76 8.22 13.47
C GLY A 266 -26.40 9.46 12.85
N SER A 267 -26.84 10.38 13.72
CA SER A 267 -27.52 11.60 13.29
C SER A 267 -26.52 12.66 12.85
N ILE A 268 -26.69 13.16 11.64
CA ILE A 268 -25.94 14.30 11.12
C ILE A 268 -26.25 15.57 11.95
N ASP A 269 -27.48 15.71 12.45
CA ASP A 269 -27.86 16.84 13.30
C ASP A 269 -27.04 16.85 14.60
N SER A 270 -26.78 15.67 15.19
CA SER A 270 -25.96 15.56 16.39
C SER A 270 -24.50 15.96 16.11
N LEU A 271 -23.94 15.56 14.98
CA LEU A 271 -22.62 15.99 14.52
C LEU A 271 -22.56 17.51 14.35
N ILE A 272 -23.54 18.10 13.64
CA ILE A 272 -23.61 19.53 13.40
C ILE A 272 -23.72 20.30 14.72
N LEU A 273 -24.61 19.85 15.62
CA LEU A 273 -24.80 20.48 16.94
C LEU A 273 -23.52 20.46 17.77
N ASN A 274 -22.78 19.35 17.74
CA ASN A 274 -21.51 19.20 18.47
C ASN A 274 -20.44 20.15 17.93
N LEU A 275 -20.31 20.22 16.59
CA LEU A 275 -19.40 21.15 15.92
C LEU A 275 -19.79 22.61 16.13
N GLU A 276 -21.10 22.95 16.16
CA GLU A 276 -21.57 24.31 16.43
C GLU A 276 -21.26 24.75 17.85
N LYS A 277 -21.47 23.86 18.82
CA LYS A 277 -21.06 24.11 20.22
C LYS A 277 -19.54 24.28 20.33
N ALA A 278 -18.76 23.45 19.65
CA ALA A 278 -17.30 23.59 19.64
C ALA A 278 -16.85 24.94 19.08
N LEU A 279 -17.51 25.46 18.05
CA LEU A 279 -17.23 26.74 17.43
C LEU A 279 -17.55 27.94 18.37
N SER A 280 -18.37 27.74 19.38
CA SER A 280 -18.60 28.78 20.40
C SER A 280 -17.37 29.09 21.27
N ASN A 281 -16.38 28.20 21.30
CA ASN A 281 -15.10 28.43 21.96
C ASN A 281 -14.26 29.40 21.11
N PRO A 282 -13.85 30.56 21.65
CA PRO A 282 -13.18 31.62 20.88
C PRO A 282 -11.80 31.21 20.32
N THR A 283 -11.19 30.16 20.84
CA THR A 283 -9.90 29.63 20.31
C THR A 283 -10.08 28.75 19.08
N VAL A 284 -11.30 28.25 18.83
CA VAL A 284 -11.58 27.36 17.71
C VAL A 284 -11.67 28.15 16.41
N GLN A 285 -10.76 27.86 15.48
CA GLN A 285 -10.67 28.53 14.17
C GLN A 285 -11.24 27.69 13.03
N LYS A 286 -11.17 26.36 13.16
CA LYS A 286 -11.73 25.42 12.20
C LYS A 286 -12.34 24.23 12.92
N ILE A 287 -13.43 23.76 12.37
CA ILE A 287 -14.10 22.49 12.69
C ILE A 287 -14.04 21.60 11.46
N VAL A 288 -13.77 20.33 11.63
CA VAL A 288 -13.55 19.39 10.53
C VAL A 288 -14.47 18.18 10.71
N ALA A 289 -15.34 17.95 9.76
CA ALA A 289 -16.11 16.72 9.68
C ALA A 289 -15.32 15.67 8.90
N VAL A 290 -15.03 14.55 9.53
CA VAL A 290 -14.29 13.43 8.95
C VAL A 290 -15.23 12.26 8.70
N SER A 291 -15.34 11.81 7.45
CA SER A 291 -16.21 10.67 7.10
C SER A 291 -15.87 10.10 5.73
N ASN A 292 -16.58 9.06 5.30
CA ASN A 292 -16.52 8.60 3.92
C ASN A 292 -17.20 9.59 2.96
N ALA A 293 -16.89 9.51 1.66
CA ALA A 293 -17.40 10.41 0.62
C ALA A 293 -18.93 10.56 0.64
N LYS A 294 -19.66 9.45 0.80
CA LYS A 294 -21.12 9.43 0.81
C LYS A 294 -21.72 10.20 1.99
N GLN A 295 -21.18 10.01 3.18
CA GLN A 295 -21.63 10.73 4.37
C GLN A 295 -21.27 12.20 4.29
N LEU A 296 -20.05 12.54 3.80
CA LEU A 296 -19.66 13.93 3.58
C LEU A 296 -20.61 14.66 2.62
N GLU A 297 -21.06 14.01 1.56
CA GLU A 297 -22.07 14.62 0.66
C GLU A 297 -23.43 14.85 1.34
N ARG A 298 -23.84 13.96 2.25
CA ARG A 298 -25.04 14.16 3.05
C ARG A 298 -24.87 15.33 4.03
N ILE A 299 -23.73 15.37 4.75
CA ILE A 299 -23.39 16.46 5.67
C ILE A 299 -23.35 17.81 4.93
N LYS A 300 -22.73 17.88 3.74
CA LYS A 300 -22.70 19.08 2.91
C LYS A 300 -24.10 19.59 2.54
N LYS A 301 -25.05 18.69 2.29
CA LYS A 301 -26.45 19.07 1.98
C LYS A 301 -27.14 19.72 3.18
N GLU A 302 -27.02 19.12 4.37
CA GLU A 302 -27.62 19.65 5.60
C GLU A 302 -26.98 20.98 6.02
N VAL A 303 -25.67 21.14 5.83
CA VAL A 303 -24.95 22.36 6.21
C VAL A 303 -25.31 23.58 5.33
N ARG A 304 -25.87 23.39 4.13
CA ARG A 304 -26.19 24.50 3.20
C ARG A 304 -27.13 25.55 3.80
N VAL A 305 -28.00 25.16 4.70
CA VAL A 305 -29.01 26.03 5.33
C VAL A 305 -28.51 26.70 6.62
N LEU A 306 -27.32 26.35 7.08
CA LEU A 306 -26.73 26.90 8.31
C LEU A 306 -26.09 28.27 8.09
N SER A 307 -25.70 28.92 9.18
CA SER A 307 -25.11 30.25 9.15
C SER A 307 -23.82 30.30 8.29
N GLU A 308 -23.57 31.45 7.70
CA GLU A 308 -22.36 31.65 6.88
C GLU A 308 -21.08 31.46 7.71
N ASN A 309 -21.11 31.89 8.96
CA ASN A 309 -19.98 31.73 9.88
C ASN A 309 -19.64 30.25 10.12
N PHE A 310 -20.66 29.43 10.37
CA PHE A 310 -20.48 27.98 10.52
C PHE A 310 -19.90 27.35 9.24
N ARG A 311 -20.47 27.69 8.10
CA ARG A 311 -20.02 27.15 6.80
C ARG A 311 -18.57 27.55 6.45
N LYS A 312 -18.13 28.75 6.80
CA LYS A 312 -16.75 29.20 6.61
C LYS A 312 -15.75 28.51 7.55
N ALA A 313 -16.20 28.17 8.75
CA ALA A 313 -15.39 27.47 9.75
C ALA A 313 -15.27 25.97 9.46
N LEU A 314 -16.28 25.36 8.81
CA LEU A 314 -16.33 23.93 8.56
C LEU A 314 -15.46 23.53 7.35
N ALA A 315 -14.64 22.52 7.57
CA ALA A 315 -13.91 21.80 6.55
C ALA A 315 -14.36 20.32 6.52
N TYR A 316 -14.04 19.63 5.45
CA TYR A 316 -14.36 18.23 5.24
C TYR A 316 -13.09 17.47 4.95
N TRP A 317 -12.92 16.31 5.60
CA TRP A 317 -11.77 15.44 5.36
C TRP A 317 -12.26 14.02 5.12
N GLU A 318 -11.99 13.48 3.95
CA GLU A 318 -12.39 12.13 3.62
C GLU A 318 -11.49 11.13 4.35
N VAL A 319 -12.08 10.09 4.93
CA VAL A 319 -11.36 9.02 5.64
C VAL A 319 -10.21 8.45 4.82
N LYS A 320 -10.42 8.29 3.52
CA LYS A 320 -9.38 7.83 2.60
C LYS A 320 -8.16 8.76 2.58
N ASP A 321 -8.40 10.08 2.57
CA ASP A 321 -7.33 11.08 2.56
C ASP A 321 -6.63 11.14 3.93
N VAL A 322 -7.36 10.88 5.04
CA VAL A 322 -6.75 10.73 6.38
C VAL A 322 -5.76 9.56 6.38
N VAL A 323 -6.18 8.39 5.92
CA VAL A 323 -5.33 7.19 5.85
C VAL A 323 -4.12 7.43 4.95
N GLU A 324 -4.30 8.02 3.77
CA GLU A 324 -3.20 8.31 2.84
C GLU A 324 -2.20 9.33 3.42
N THR A 325 -2.71 10.34 4.13
CA THR A 325 -1.89 11.35 4.81
C THR A 325 -1.09 10.72 5.94
N HIS A 326 -1.74 9.90 6.77
CA HIS A 326 -1.09 9.18 7.87
C HIS A 326 0.04 8.28 7.37
N ASP A 327 -0.23 7.44 6.35
CA ASP A 327 0.76 6.54 5.77
C ASP A 327 1.97 7.30 5.19
N SER A 328 1.71 8.42 4.53
CA SER A 328 2.74 9.26 3.91
C SER A 328 3.63 9.93 4.95
N LEU A 329 3.03 10.50 6.00
CA LEU A 329 3.77 11.15 7.11
C LEU A 329 4.51 10.12 7.94
N SER A 330 3.89 8.98 8.28
CA SER A 330 4.55 7.88 8.99
C SER A 330 5.84 7.47 8.30
N LYS A 331 5.78 7.28 6.98
CA LYS A 331 6.96 6.95 6.18
C LYS A 331 8.01 8.05 6.17
N ALA A 332 7.60 9.32 6.10
CA ALA A 332 8.51 10.45 6.16
C ALA A 332 9.19 10.54 7.53
N ILE A 333 8.46 10.39 8.62
CA ILE A 333 8.98 10.39 9.99
C ILE A 333 9.95 9.23 10.23
N GLU A 334 9.62 8.02 9.77
CA GLU A 334 10.54 6.87 9.84
C GLU A 334 11.87 7.14 9.12
N ASN A 335 11.83 7.80 7.96
CA ASN A 335 13.03 8.15 7.21
C ASN A 335 13.88 9.22 7.93
N ILE A 336 13.24 10.20 8.56
CA ILE A 336 13.90 11.24 9.34
C ILE A 336 14.50 10.64 10.62
N ALA A 337 13.79 9.71 11.28
CA ALA A 337 14.28 9.04 12.48
C ALA A 337 15.61 8.29 12.27
N LYS A 338 15.83 7.78 11.05
CA LYS A 338 17.11 7.14 10.67
C LYS A 338 18.31 8.08 10.69
N LEU A 339 18.09 9.39 10.70
CA LEU A 339 19.15 10.40 10.77
C LEU A 339 19.66 10.62 12.21
N GLU A 340 19.01 10.05 13.22
CA GLU A 340 19.34 10.16 14.65
C GLU A 340 19.57 11.62 15.09
N LEU A 341 18.80 12.57 14.53
CA LEU A 341 18.96 14.00 14.80
C LEU A 341 18.67 14.35 16.26
N VAL A 342 17.82 13.57 16.91
CA VAL A 342 17.51 13.69 18.34
C VAL A 342 17.84 12.37 19.02
N LYS A 343 18.90 12.35 19.81
CA LYS A 343 19.18 11.22 20.70
C LYS A 343 18.33 11.36 21.95
N SER A 344 17.40 10.42 22.17
CA SER A 344 16.71 10.34 23.44
C SER A 344 17.71 10.05 24.54
N GLN A 345 17.77 10.94 25.56
CA GLN A 345 18.54 10.66 26.77
C GLN A 345 17.89 9.57 27.65
N PHE A 346 16.67 9.20 27.33
CA PHE A 346 15.93 8.11 27.97
C PHE A 346 15.85 6.94 27.00
N GLY A 347 17.04 6.36 26.71
CA GLY A 347 17.14 5.21 25.84
C GLY A 347 16.38 4.01 26.41
N LYS A 348 15.65 3.32 25.53
CA LYS A 348 15.46 1.89 25.67
C LYS A 348 16.58 1.18 24.95
#